data_998cc9c2714c21af4034b3aaa87b9f51
#
_entry.id   998cc9c2714c21af4034b3aaa87b9f51
#
_cell.length_a   1.000
_cell.length_b   1.000
_cell.length_c   1.000
_cell.angle_alpha   90.00
_cell.angle_beta   90.00
_cell.angle_gamma   90.00
#
_symmetry.space_group_name_H-M   'P 1'
#
loop_
_entity.id
_entity.type
_entity.pdbx_description
1 polymer ?
#
loop_
_entity_poly.entity_id
_entity_poly.type
_entity_poly.pdbx_seq_one_letter_code
_entity_poly.pdbx_strand_id
1 'polypeptide(L)'
;MSRSKQPPSLQKLLRRAIRGQARRPIAFVLAGHNGSGKSTLWYRRLVGELQIPLINADRLTLSILPSADRGQPLPPWAQRFRDNDERWQRLSQEAVEAFVSLVTEKRIPFAVETVFSHWRPRGDGTFESKADLIRSLQQAGYFVVLVFVGLASAHLSVLRVLTRKAQGGHDVPLQKLYERFPRTQRAVGHAAPIADMTIMFDNSRSLRRAFELVRVQRGAEVLFDCRDTRYRTNERLKAIASLWLNNVVGPFEAER
;
A
#
# COMPACT_ATOMS: atom_id res chain seq x y z
N MET A 1 -6.59 38.19 1.59
CA MET A 1 -7.02 36.84 1.18
C MET A 1 -5.77 36.02 0.87
N SER A 2 -5.43 35.03 1.71
CA SER A 2 -4.27 34.14 1.49
C SER A 2 -4.53 33.28 0.26
N ARG A 3 -3.61 33.27 -0.71
CA ARG A 3 -3.72 32.40 -1.89
C ARG A 3 -3.70 30.94 -1.44
N SER A 4 -4.75 30.19 -1.76
CA SER A 4 -4.80 28.75 -1.49
C SER A 4 -3.64 28.00 -2.15
N LYS A 5 -2.98 27.12 -1.39
CA LYS A 5 -1.83 26.33 -1.85
C LYS A 5 -2.28 25.23 -2.80
N GLN A 6 -1.45 24.89 -3.77
CA GLN A 6 -1.66 23.71 -4.60
C GLN A 6 -1.20 22.45 -3.85
N PRO A 7 -1.88 21.30 -4.02
CA PRO A 7 -1.40 20.02 -3.52
C PRO A 7 0.02 19.72 -4.03
N PRO A 8 0.88 19.04 -3.24
CA PRO A 8 2.21 18.67 -3.70
C PRO A 8 2.13 17.64 -4.84
N SER A 9 3.04 17.73 -5.81
CA SER A 9 3.13 16.71 -6.86
C SER A 9 3.87 15.48 -6.34
N LEU A 10 3.42 14.28 -6.76
CA LEU A 10 4.05 13.02 -6.40
C LEU A 10 5.53 12.97 -6.79
N GLN A 11 5.88 13.38 -8.00
CA GLN A 11 7.26 13.42 -8.47
C GLN A 11 8.15 14.30 -7.57
N LYS A 12 7.66 15.47 -7.17
CA LYS A 12 8.39 16.36 -6.26
C LYS A 12 8.60 15.73 -4.88
N LEU A 13 7.59 15.01 -4.38
CA LEU A 13 7.67 14.27 -3.10
C LEU A 13 8.70 13.14 -3.19
N LEU A 14 8.64 12.31 -4.23
CA LEU A 14 9.57 11.20 -4.44
C LEU A 14 11.01 11.72 -4.61
N ARG A 15 11.24 12.73 -5.45
CA ARG A 15 12.57 13.33 -5.62
C ARG A 15 13.11 13.90 -4.31
N ARG A 16 12.25 14.51 -3.47
CA ARG A 16 12.67 15.01 -2.17
C ARG A 16 13.01 13.88 -1.20
N ALA A 17 12.20 12.80 -1.18
CA ALA A 17 12.47 11.61 -0.38
C ALA A 17 13.81 10.96 -0.78
N ILE A 18 14.07 10.83 -2.09
CA ILE A 18 15.28 10.21 -2.63
C ILE A 18 16.52 11.08 -2.40
N ARG A 19 16.46 12.37 -2.79
CA ARG A 19 17.61 13.29 -2.70
C ARG A 19 18.00 13.64 -1.26
N GLY A 20 17.03 13.73 -0.36
CA GLY A 20 17.28 14.05 1.05
C GLY A 20 17.96 12.93 1.84
N GLN A 21 18.14 11.74 1.23
CA GLN A 21 18.60 10.53 1.90
C GLN A 21 19.81 9.89 1.22
N ALA A 22 20.70 10.70 0.63
CA ALA A 22 21.88 10.23 -0.13
C ALA A 22 22.76 9.18 0.58
N ARG A 23 22.60 9.01 1.91
CA ARG A 23 23.37 8.04 2.74
C ARG A 23 22.55 6.84 3.23
N ARG A 24 21.21 6.84 3.07
CA ARG A 24 20.31 5.75 3.54
C ARG A 24 19.60 5.12 2.34
N PRO A 25 19.64 3.78 2.19
CA PRO A 25 18.82 3.13 1.18
C PRO A 25 17.33 3.38 1.49
N ILE A 26 16.50 3.38 0.46
CA ILE A 26 15.06 3.62 0.61
C ILE A 26 14.30 2.30 0.47
N ALA A 27 13.37 2.05 1.41
CA ALA A 27 12.40 0.97 1.30
C ALA A 27 11.00 1.55 1.15
N PHE A 28 10.27 1.11 0.11
CA PHE A 28 8.86 1.43 -0.06
C PHE A 28 8.00 0.27 0.43
N VAL A 29 7.06 0.54 1.35
CA VAL A 29 6.06 -0.42 1.81
C VAL A 29 4.72 -0.04 1.18
N LEU A 30 4.30 -0.80 0.16
CA LEU A 30 3.04 -0.60 -0.54
C LEU A 30 1.91 -1.31 0.21
N ALA A 31 1.10 -0.54 0.89
CA ALA A 31 -0.02 -1.01 1.70
C ALA A 31 -1.38 -0.68 1.06
N GLY A 32 -2.38 -1.50 1.34
CA GLY A 32 -3.75 -1.24 0.88
C GLY A 32 -4.59 -2.50 0.78
N HIS A 33 -5.89 -2.30 0.67
CA HIS A 33 -6.87 -3.39 0.58
C HIS A 33 -6.65 -4.27 -0.67
N ASN A 34 -7.18 -5.48 -0.65
CA ASN A 34 -7.30 -6.28 -1.87
C ASN A 34 -8.10 -5.47 -2.91
N GLY A 35 -7.69 -5.49 -4.16
CA GLY A 35 -8.34 -4.69 -5.21
C GLY A 35 -8.15 -3.17 -5.12
N SER A 36 -7.37 -2.64 -4.17
CA SER A 36 -7.13 -1.20 -4.07
C SER A 36 -6.28 -0.62 -5.22
N GLY A 37 -5.55 -1.46 -5.96
CA GLY A 37 -4.74 -1.04 -7.09
C GLY A 37 -3.28 -0.73 -6.75
N LYS A 38 -2.72 -1.27 -5.68
CA LYS A 38 -1.31 -1.10 -5.29
C LYS A 38 -0.35 -1.39 -6.45
N SER A 39 -0.43 -2.58 -7.02
CA SER A 39 0.42 -2.98 -8.15
C SER A 39 0.20 -2.06 -9.36
N THR A 40 -1.04 -1.61 -9.61
CA THR A 40 -1.34 -0.65 -10.69
C THR A 40 -0.68 0.70 -10.44
N LEU A 41 -0.72 1.21 -9.19
CA LEU A 41 -0.01 2.44 -8.81
C LEU A 41 1.49 2.29 -9.07
N TRP A 42 2.07 1.15 -8.63
CA TRP A 42 3.48 0.85 -8.83
C TRP A 42 3.88 0.92 -10.29
N TYR A 43 3.23 0.10 -11.14
CA TYR A 43 3.61 0.00 -12.55
C TYR A 43 3.32 1.25 -13.37
N ARG A 44 2.26 2.00 -13.04
CA ARG A 44 1.89 3.19 -13.81
C ARG A 44 2.60 4.47 -13.38
N ARG A 45 3.03 4.57 -12.10
CA ARG A 45 3.50 5.85 -11.57
C ARG A 45 4.82 5.81 -10.82
N LEU A 46 5.25 4.64 -10.33
CA LEU A 46 6.40 4.57 -9.43
C LEU A 46 7.61 3.88 -10.07
N VAL A 47 7.40 2.76 -10.77
CA VAL A 47 8.50 1.93 -11.27
C VAL A 47 9.45 2.68 -12.20
N GLY A 48 8.94 3.51 -13.11
CA GLY A 48 9.74 4.28 -14.07
C GLY A 48 10.63 5.34 -13.41
N GLU A 49 10.16 5.91 -12.28
CA GLU A 49 10.92 6.93 -11.54
C GLU A 49 11.92 6.29 -10.54
N LEU A 50 11.58 5.12 -9.97
CA LEU A 50 12.34 4.52 -8.88
C LEU A 50 13.38 3.51 -9.35
N GLN A 51 13.06 2.72 -10.39
CA GLN A 51 13.92 1.67 -10.96
C GLN A 51 14.48 0.67 -9.90
N ILE A 52 13.68 0.33 -8.90
CA ILE A 52 14.01 -0.58 -7.82
C ILE A 52 13.13 -1.84 -7.89
N PRO A 53 13.57 -2.99 -7.33
CA PRO A 53 12.76 -4.22 -7.32
C PRO A 53 11.48 -4.05 -6.51
N LEU A 54 10.41 -4.71 -6.96
CA LEU A 54 9.16 -4.90 -6.21
C LEU A 54 9.07 -6.36 -5.75
N ILE A 55 9.14 -6.57 -4.46
CA ILE A 55 8.96 -7.89 -3.82
C ILE A 55 7.47 -8.06 -3.52
N ASN A 56 6.83 -9.06 -4.13
CA ASN A 56 5.41 -9.31 -4.02
C ASN A 56 5.14 -10.82 -4.11
N ALA A 57 4.46 -11.40 -3.10
CA ALA A 57 4.18 -12.83 -3.00
C ALA A 57 3.39 -13.36 -4.20
N ASP A 58 2.33 -12.65 -4.61
CA ASP A 58 1.48 -13.06 -5.74
C ASP A 58 2.29 -13.15 -7.04
N ARG A 59 3.24 -12.24 -7.24
CA ARG A 59 4.10 -12.25 -8.43
C ARG A 59 5.14 -13.36 -8.41
N LEU A 60 5.78 -13.57 -7.26
CA LEU A 60 6.76 -14.65 -7.11
C LEU A 60 6.13 -15.99 -7.44
N THR A 61 4.92 -16.23 -6.94
CA THR A 61 4.19 -17.48 -7.23
C THR A 61 3.70 -17.55 -8.68
N LEU A 62 3.22 -16.44 -9.25
CA LEU A 62 2.78 -16.44 -10.65
C LEU A 62 3.93 -16.66 -11.62
N SER A 63 5.15 -16.22 -11.31
CA SER A 63 6.31 -16.43 -12.19
C SER A 63 6.74 -17.89 -12.34
N ILE A 64 6.34 -18.75 -11.39
CA ILE A 64 6.67 -20.18 -11.38
C ILE A 64 5.56 -21.01 -12.05
N LEU A 65 4.33 -20.50 -12.06
CA LEU A 65 3.20 -21.17 -12.70
C LEU A 65 3.26 -20.99 -14.23
N PRO A 66 2.66 -21.92 -14.99
CA PRO A 66 2.58 -21.75 -16.45
C PRO A 66 1.99 -20.36 -16.77
N SER A 67 2.70 -19.61 -17.60
CA SER A 67 2.14 -18.34 -18.08
C SER A 67 0.86 -18.64 -18.86
N ALA A 68 -0.19 -17.90 -18.56
CA ALA A 68 -1.40 -17.91 -19.34
C ALA A 68 -1.10 -17.18 -20.66
N ASP A 69 -0.56 -17.90 -21.64
CA ASP A 69 -0.27 -17.32 -22.93
C ASP A 69 -1.56 -16.82 -23.60
N ARG A 70 -1.52 -15.58 -24.08
CA ARG A 70 -2.56 -14.94 -24.91
C ARG A 70 -3.95 -14.85 -24.26
N GLY A 71 -4.03 -14.59 -22.96
CA GLY A 71 -5.32 -14.36 -22.27
C GLY A 71 -6.08 -15.64 -21.93
N GLN A 72 -5.47 -16.79 -22.03
CA GLN A 72 -6.06 -18.02 -21.53
C GLN A 72 -5.92 -18.13 -20.00
N PRO A 73 -6.94 -18.66 -19.29
CA PRO A 73 -6.85 -18.87 -17.86
C PRO A 73 -5.76 -19.92 -17.52
N LEU A 74 -5.18 -19.80 -16.33
CA LEU A 74 -4.29 -20.85 -15.81
C LEU A 74 -4.98 -22.22 -15.88
N PRO A 75 -4.23 -23.32 -16.11
CA PRO A 75 -4.77 -24.68 -16.00
C PRO A 75 -5.44 -24.90 -14.63
N PRO A 76 -6.50 -25.72 -14.53
CA PRO A 76 -7.25 -25.92 -13.28
C PRO A 76 -6.40 -26.33 -12.08
N TRP A 77 -5.34 -27.13 -12.29
CA TRP A 77 -4.41 -27.52 -11.23
C TRP A 77 -3.60 -26.30 -10.72
N ALA A 78 -3.13 -25.44 -11.63
CA ALA A 78 -2.36 -24.23 -11.27
C ALA A 78 -3.24 -23.19 -10.56
N GLN A 79 -4.51 -23.06 -10.96
CA GLN A 79 -5.48 -22.22 -10.24
C GLN A 79 -5.71 -22.73 -8.82
N ARG A 80 -5.93 -24.05 -8.63
CA ARG A 80 -6.09 -24.64 -7.30
C ARG A 80 -4.85 -24.42 -6.43
N PHE A 81 -3.66 -24.61 -6.98
CA PHE A 81 -2.40 -24.36 -6.29
C PHE A 81 -2.30 -22.92 -5.81
N ARG A 82 -2.53 -21.97 -6.70
CA ARG A 82 -2.47 -20.55 -6.40
C ARG A 82 -3.50 -20.12 -5.35
N ASP A 83 -4.74 -20.59 -5.46
CA ASP A 83 -5.87 -20.01 -4.72
C ASP A 83 -6.15 -20.78 -3.42
N ASN A 84 -5.92 -22.10 -3.38
CA ASN A 84 -6.40 -22.96 -2.30
C ASN A 84 -5.30 -23.73 -1.55
N ASP A 85 -4.06 -23.75 -2.07
CA ASP A 85 -2.99 -24.50 -1.42
C ASP A 85 -2.31 -23.61 -0.33
N GLU A 86 -2.48 -23.99 0.93
CA GLU A 86 -1.92 -23.25 2.06
C GLU A 86 -0.39 -23.36 2.14
N ARG A 87 0.18 -24.50 1.71
CA ARG A 87 1.65 -24.65 1.68
C ARG A 87 2.26 -23.74 0.64
N TRP A 88 1.62 -23.65 -0.53
CA TRP A 88 2.02 -22.71 -1.58
C TRP A 88 1.98 -21.26 -1.14
N GLN A 89 0.89 -20.88 -0.46
CA GLN A 89 0.76 -19.52 0.08
C GLN A 89 1.82 -19.24 1.16
N ARG A 90 2.12 -20.21 2.00
CA ARG A 90 3.18 -20.10 3.02
C ARG A 90 4.55 -19.95 2.37
N LEU A 91 4.92 -20.81 1.44
CA LEU A 91 6.17 -20.74 0.70
C LEU A 91 6.36 -19.39 0.01
N SER A 92 5.27 -18.80 -0.51
CA SER A 92 5.30 -17.47 -1.11
C SER A 92 5.64 -16.39 -0.11
N GLN A 93 5.13 -16.48 1.12
CA GLN A 93 5.46 -15.54 2.18
C GLN A 93 6.91 -15.71 2.66
N GLU A 94 7.36 -16.94 2.84
CA GLU A 94 8.75 -17.26 3.20
C GLU A 94 9.74 -16.75 2.13
N ALA A 95 9.40 -16.89 0.85
CA ALA A 95 10.20 -16.34 -0.24
C ALA A 95 10.27 -14.79 -0.20
N VAL A 96 9.16 -14.11 0.11
CA VAL A 96 9.16 -12.65 0.32
C VAL A 96 10.08 -12.28 1.47
N GLU A 97 10.00 -12.97 2.60
CA GLU A 97 10.84 -12.71 3.78
C GLU A 97 12.33 -12.92 3.47
N ALA A 98 12.66 -14.01 2.75
CA ALA A 98 14.03 -14.29 2.31
C ALA A 98 14.57 -13.19 1.38
N PHE A 99 13.77 -12.74 0.40
CA PHE A 99 14.16 -11.63 -0.49
C PHE A 99 14.31 -10.31 0.27
N VAL A 100 13.39 -9.99 1.19
CA VAL A 100 13.49 -8.78 2.03
C VAL A 100 14.78 -8.83 2.89
N SER A 101 15.08 -9.98 3.48
CA SER A 101 16.33 -10.17 4.25
C SER A 101 17.56 -9.93 3.39
N LEU A 102 17.64 -10.55 2.21
CA LEU A 102 18.76 -10.42 1.29
C LEU A 102 18.98 -8.98 0.83
N VAL A 103 17.94 -8.29 0.37
CA VAL A 103 18.08 -6.90 -0.09
C VAL A 103 18.42 -5.95 1.06
N THR A 104 17.95 -6.27 2.27
CA THR A 104 18.29 -5.51 3.48
C THR A 104 19.77 -5.68 3.86
N GLU A 105 20.29 -6.90 3.86
CA GLU A 105 21.71 -7.19 4.07
C GLU A 105 22.59 -6.45 3.07
N LYS A 106 22.21 -6.49 1.80
CA LYS A 106 22.97 -5.83 0.71
C LYS A 106 22.71 -4.33 0.60
N ARG A 107 21.87 -3.76 1.47
CA ARG A 107 21.47 -2.33 1.46
C ARG A 107 20.94 -1.85 0.11
N ILE A 108 20.24 -2.72 -0.61
CA ILE A 108 19.63 -2.42 -1.92
C ILE A 108 18.31 -1.68 -1.70
N PRO A 109 18.04 -0.54 -2.35
CA PRO A 109 16.71 0.06 -2.37
C PRO A 109 15.67 -0.90 -2.95
N PHE A 110 14.50 -1.01 -2.33
CA PHE A 110 13.45 -1.92 -2.79
C PHE A 110 12.05 -1.45 -2.42
N ALA A 111 11.05 -2.12 -2.98
CA ALA A 111 9.66 -2.02 -2.58
C ALA A 111 9.13 -3.41 -2.19
N VAL A 112 8.25 -3.45 -1.19
CA VAL A 112 7.48 -4.64 -0.82
C VAL A 112 6.00 -4.32 -0.84
N GLU A 113 5.20 -5.19 -1.48
CA GLU A 113 3.75 -5.03 -1.55
C GLU A 113 3.06 -5.97 -0.56
N THR A 114 2.11 -5.44 0.21
CA THR A 114 1.34 -6.21 1.19
C THR A 114 -0.08 -5.66 1.36
N VAL A 115 -1.04 -6.50 1.75
CA VAL A 115 -2.40 -6.07 2.15
C VAL A 115 -2.35 -5.24 3.43
N PHE A 116 -1.36 -5.47 4.29
CA PHE A 116 -1.17 -4.75 5.56
C PHE A 116 -2.29 -5.00 6.59
N SER A 117 -2.93 -6.18 6.57
CA SER A 117 -4.06 -6.51 7.44
C SER A 117 -3.68 -7.34 8.67
N HIS A 118 -2.39 -7.61 8.87
CA HIS A 118 -1.92 -8.29 10.06
C HIS A 118 -2.05 -7.35 11.27
N TRP A 119 -2.88 -7.74 12.24
CA TRP A 119 -3.19 -6.96 13.42
C TRP A 119 -3.60 -7.92 14.53
N ARG A 120 -2.68 -8.29 15.40
CA ARG A 120 -2.90 -9.22 16.51
C ARG A 120 -2.49 -8.57 17.82
N PRO A 121 -3.32 -8.66 18.89
CA PRO A 121 -2.91 -8.20 20.21
C PRO A 121 -1.74 -9.04 20.72
N ARG A 122 -0.76 -8.39 21.33
CA ARG A 122 0.23 -8.98 22.19
C ARG A 122 -0.27 -8.86 23.64
N GLY A 123 0.06 -9.77 24.50
CA GLY A 123 -0.41 -9.76 25.89
C GLY A 123 -0.02 -8.53 26.74
N ASP A 124 0.86 -7.67 26.21
CA ASP A 124 1.36 -6.44 26.84
C ASP A 124 0.58 -5.17 26.45
N GLY A 125 -0.58 -5.32 25.81
CA GLY A 125 -1.38 -4.18 25.31
C GLY A 125 -0.90 -3.60 23.98
N THR A 126 0.19 -4.09 23.41
CA THR A 126 0.66 -3.72 22.06
C THR A 126 0.08 -4.65 21.01
N PHE A 127 0.33 -4.33 19.72
CA PHE A 127 -0.14 -5.12 18.59
C PHE A 127 1.02 -5.54 17.69
N GLU A 128 1.02 -6.82 17.34
CA GLU A 128 1.83 -7.32 16.24
C GLU A 128 1.22 -6.89 14.91
N SER A 129 2.01 -6.23 14.08
CA SER A 129 1.53 -5.70 12.79
C SER A 129 2.68 -5.55 11.80
N LYS A 130 2.36 -5.21 10.56
CA LYS A 130 3.37 -4.86 9.55
C LYS A 130 4.14 -3.56 9.87
N ALA A 131 3.78 -2.82 10.93
CA ALA A 131 4.60 -1.75 11.48
C ALA A 131 5.95 -2.28 12.02
N ASP A 132 6.00 -3.53 12.44
CA ASP A 132 7.25 -4.17 12.89
C ASP A 132 8.26 -4.33 11.75
N LEU A 133 7.79 -4.60 10.52
CA LEU A 133 8.63 -4.56 9.32
C LEU A 133 9.22 -3.16 9.09
N ILE A 134 8.40 -2.10 9.27
CA ILE A 134 8.88 -0.72 9.13
C ILE A 134 9.99 -0.43 10.15
N ARG A 135 9.78 -0.80 11.42
CA ARG A 135 10.79 -0.62 12.49
C ARG A 135 12.06 -1.40 12.20
N SER A 136 11.96 -2.66 11.75
CA SER A 136 13.13 -3.49 11.40
C SER A 136 13.94 -2.87 10.27
N LEU A 137 13.28 -2.34 9.23
CA LEU A 137 13.95 -1.66 8.12
C LEU A 137 14.61 -0.36 8.57
N GLN A 138 13.97 0.41 9.46
CA GLN A 138 14.58 1.61 10.04
C GLN A 138 15.81 1.28 10.89
N GLN A 139 15.74 0.22 11.70
CA GLN A 139 16.89 -0.30 12.48
C GLN A 139 18.05 -0.76 11.57
N ALA A 140 17.72 -1.34 10.41
CA ALA A 140 18.70 -1.68 9.38
C ALA A 140 19.23 -0.45 8.60
N GLY A 141 18.84 0.77 8.99
CA GLY A 141 19.31 2.02 8.41
C GLY A 141 18.61 2.46 7.13
N TYR A 142 17.44 1.92 6.81
CA TYR A 142 16.62 2.38 5.68
C TYR A 142 15.83 3.64 6.03
N PHE A 143 15.60 4.45 5.00
CA PHE A 143 14.51 5.45 5.01
C PHE A 143 13.24 4.78 4.48
N VAL A 144 12.22 4.63 5.33
CA VAL A 144 11.02 3.87 4.99
C VAL A 144 9.89 4.78 4.57
N VAL A 145 9.40 4.56 3.34
CA VAL A 145 8.23 5.26 2.77
C VAL A 145 7.04 4.31 2.76
N LEU A 146 6.05 4.57 3.61
CA LEU A 146 4.77 3.87 3.57
C LEU A 146 3.87 4.51 2.52
N VAL A 147 3.46 3.74 1.51
CA VAL A 147 2.53 4.18 0.47
C VAL A 147 1.22 3.42 0.66
N PHE A 148 0.15 4.13 0.98
CA PHE A 148 -1.16 3.54 1.18
C PHE A 148 -2.13 3.90 0.06
N VAL A 149 -2.84 2.89 -0.47
CA VAL A 149 -3.92 3.06 -1.44
C VAL A 149 -5.24 2.73 -0.77
N GLY A 150 -5.99 3.77 -0.41
CA GLY A 150 -7.28 3.71 0.26
C GLY A 150 -8.44 3.50 -0.71
N LEU A 151 -9.52 2.90 -0.19
CA LEU A 151 -10.81 2.73 -0.84
C LEU A 151 -11.92 3.19 0.10
N ALA A 152 -12.96 3.79 -0.47
CA ALA A 152 -14.09 4.34 0.27
C ALA A 152 -14.91 3.27 1.01
N SER A 153 -14.94 2.02 0.53
CA SER A 153 -15.70 0.95 1.16
C SER A 153 -15.15 -0.45 0.90
N ALA A 154 -15.49 -1.39 1.79
CA ALA A 154 -15.21 -2.82 1.60
C ALA A 154 -15.92 -3.39 0.36
N HIS A 155 -17.14 -2.91 0.05
CA HIS A 155 -17.88 -3.33 -1.14
C HIS A 155 -17.10 -3.03 -2.43
N LEU A 156 -16.47 -1.86 -2.51
CA LEU A 156 -15.63 -1.51 -3.66
C LEU A 156 -14.42 -2.43 -3.79
N SER A 157 -13.81 -2.81 -2.67
CA SER A 157 -12.75 -3.82 -2.63
C SER A 157 -13.23 -5.16 -3.18
N VAL A 158 -14.38 -5.63 -2.69
CA VAL A 158 -15.03 -6.89 -3.13
C VAL A 158 -15.31 -6.87 -4.63
N LEU A 159 -16.01 -5.85 -5.13
CA LEU A 159 -16.35 -5.73 -6.56
C LEU A 159 -15.10 -5.82 -7.46
N ARG A 160 -14.02 -5.13 -7.08
CA ARG A 160 -12.77 -5.16 -7.84
C ARG A 160 -12.06 -6.50 -7.81
N VAL A 161 -12.11 -7.22 -6.67
CA VAL A 161 -11.57 -8.58 -6.57
C VAL A 161 -12.38 -9.53 -7.43
N LEU A 162 -13.72 -9.45 -7.40
CA LEU A 162 -14.59 -10.29 -8.24
C LEU A 162 -14.38 -10.02 -9.74
N THR A 163 -14.27 -8.73 -10.14
CA THR A 163 -13.95 -8.37 -11.53
C THR A 163 -12.61 -8.95 -11.97
N ARG A 164 -11.59 -8.84 -11.13
CA ARG A 164 -10.27 -9.42 -11.40
C ARG A 164 -10.32 -10.95 -11.49
N LYS A 165 -11.07 -11.61 -10.59
CA LYS A 165 -11.29 -13.06 -10.63
C LYS A 165 -11.93 -13.49 -11.95
N ALA A 166 -12.96 -12.80 -12.42
CA ALA A 166 -13.59 -13.06 -13.71
C ALA A 166 -12.61 -12.93 -14.91
N GLN A 167 -11.52 -12.19 -14.74
CA GLN A 167 -10.43 -12.03 -15.70
C GLN A 167 -9.25 -13.00 -15.46
N GLY A 168 -9.45 -14.09 -14.69
CA GLY A 168 -8.42 -15.10 -14.39
C GLY A 168 -7.47 -14.73 -13.24
N GLY A 169 -7.71 -13.63 -12.52
CA GLY A 169 -6.91 -13.23 -11.37
C GLY A 169 -7.16 -14.08 -10.11
N HIS A 170 -6.30 -13.86 -9.11
CA HIS A 170 -6.37 -14.55 -7.82
C HIS A 170 -7.68 -14.30 -7.08
N ASP A 171 -8.27 -15.37 -6.54
CA ASP A 171 -9.47 -15.34 -5.71
C ASP A 171 -9.14 -15.07 -4.24
N VAL A 172 -10.03 -14.34 -3.57
CA VAL A 172 -9.95 -14.13 -2.12
C VAL A 172 -11.36 -14.30 -1.54
N PRO A 173 -11.56 -15.19 -0.53
CA PRO A 173 -12.85 -15.39 0.08
C PRO A 173 -13.47 -14.08 0.56
N LEU A 174 -14.77 -13.87 0.29
CA LEU A 174 -15.50 -12.63 0.61
C LEU A 174 -15.40 -12.26 2.09
N GLN A 175 -15.57 -13.24 2.97
CA GLN A 175 -15.45 -13.02 4.41
C GLN A 175 -14.07 -12.43 4.77
N LYS A 176 -12.97 -12.98 4.22
CA LYS A 176 -11.62 -12.46 4.44
C LYS A 176 -11.47 -11.01 3.94
N LEU A 177 -12.16 -10.63 2.85
CA LEU A 177 -12.13 -9.25 2.33
C LEU A 177 -12.78 -8.28 3.32
N TYR A 178 -13.97 -8.60 3.84
CA TYR A 178 -14.67 -7.77 4.81
C TYR A 178 -13.91 -7.66 6.13
N GLU A 179 -13.37 -8.75 6.65
CA GLU A 179 -12.59 -8.74 7.88
C GLU A 179 -11.27 -7.97 7.76
N ARG A 180 -10.58 -8.11 6.64
CA ARG A 180 -9.30 -7.44 6.38
C ARG A 180 -9.45 -5.94 6.17
N PHE A 181 -10.61 -5.47 5.70
CA PHE A 181 -10.80 -4.08 5.36
C PHE A 181 -10.57 -3.15 6.56
N PRO A 182 -11.30 -3.25 7.69
CA PRO A 182 -11.06 -2.41 8.85
C PRO A 182 -9.70 -2.68 9.52
N ARG A 183 -9.22 -3.93 9.51
CA ARG A 183 -7.90 -4.26 10.06
C ARG A 183 -6.77 -3.55 9.31
N THR A 184 -6.86 -3.49 7.98
CA THR A 184 -5.88 -2.75 7.16
C THR A 184 -5.87 -1.27 7.52
N GLN A 185 -7.03 -0.65 7.70
CA GLN A 185 -7.12 0.77 8.08
C GLN A 185 -6.45 1.02 9.44
N ARG A 186 -6.76 0.21 10.46
CA ARG A 186 -6.15 0.31 11.79
C ARG A 186 -4.63 0.12 11.75
N ALA A 187 -4.16 -0.92 11.05
CA ALA A 187 -2.74 -1.23 10.96
C ALA A 187 -1.96 -0.12 10.23
N VAL A 188 -2.53 0.45 9.17
CA VAL A 188 -1.93 1.58 8.45
C VAL A 188 -1.93 2.83 9.33
N GLY A 189 -3.03 3.11 10.05
CA GLY A 189 -3.10 4.24 10.98
C GLY A 189 -2.02 4.18 12.06
N HIS A 190 -1.80 2.99 12.63
CA HIS A 190 -0.71 2.76 13.58
C HIS A 190 0.68 2.92 12.96
N ALA A 191 0.87 2.46 11.72
CA ALA A 191 2.15 2.48 11.05
C ALA A 191 2.52 3.86 10.45
N ALA A 192 1.53 4.67 10.11
CA ALA A 192 1.73 5.95 9.44
C ALA A 192 2.64 6.93 10.19
N PRO A 193 2.51 7.12 11.52
CA PRO A 193 3.44 7.98 12.27
C PRO A 193 4.81 7.34 12.53
N ILE A 194 4.95 6.02 12.36
CA ILE A 194 6.20 5.29 12.58
C ILE A 194 7.12 5.39 11.36
N ALA A 195 6.55 5.33 10.15
CA ALA A 195 7.31 5.45 8.91
C ALA A 195 7.97 6.83 8.80
N ASP A 196 9.18 6.89 8.20
CA ASP A 196 9.87 8.16 7.97
C ASP A 196 9.04 9.09 7.08
N MET A 197 8.31 8.53 6.11
CA MET A 197 7.33 9.25 5.29
C MET A 197 6.13 8.37 5.01
N THR A 198 4.94 8.94 5.00
CA THR A 198 3.71 8.25 4.56
C THR A 198 3.03 9.07 3.47
N ILE A 199 2.66 8.39 2.37
CA ILE A 199 1.95 8.95 1.23
C ILE A 199 0.68 8.15 1.03
N MET A 200 -0.48 8.83 1.07
CA MET A 200 -1.78 8.16 0.94
C MET A 200 -2.51 8.63 -0.31
N PHE A 201 -3.05 7.67 -1.05
CA PHE A 201 -3.81 7.90 -2.28
C PHE A 201 -5.23 7.38 -2.13
N ASP A 202 -6.20 8.13 -2.67
CA ASP A 202 -7.55 7.62 -2.93
C ASP A 202 -7.62 6.97 -4.31
N ASN A 203 -8.18 5.76 -4.36
CA ASN A 203 -8.48 5.07 -5.61
C ASN A 203 -9.93 4.58 -5.66
N SER A 204 -10.85 5.34 -5.10
CA SER A 204 -12.28 4.99 -5.06
C SER A 204 -13.05 5.40 -6.31
N ARG A 205 -12.49 6.30 -7.10
CA ARG A 205 -13.16 6.93 -8.23
C ARG A 205 -12.84 6.25 -9.57
N SER A 206 -13.30 6.83 -10.67
CA SER A 206 -13.06 6.32 -12.02
C SER A 206 -11.57 6.28 -12.39
N LEU A 207 -11.21 5.53 -13.43
CA LEU A 207 -9.83 5.39 -13.92
C LEU A 207 -9.15 6.74 -14.23
N ARG A 208 -9.90 7.74 -14.70
CA ARG A 208 -9.38 9.10 -14.96
C ARG A 208 -9.01 9.85 -13.68
N ARG A 209 -9.58 9.45 -12.56
CA ARG A 209 -9.37 10.01 -11.22
C ARG A 209 -8.74 9.01 -10.26
N ALA A 210 -8.01 8.04 -10.80
CA ALA A 210 -7.32 7.04 -10.02
C ALA A 210 -6.07 7.62 -9.34
N PHE A 211 -5.81 7.16 -8.14
CA PHE A 211 -4.61 7.49 -7.37
C PHE A 211 -4.44 9.00 -7.13
N GLU A 212 -5.50 9.67 -6.68
CA GLU A 212 -5.38 11.05 -6.25
C GLU A 212 -4.73 11.13 -4.85
N LEU A 213 -3.76 12.02 -4.72
CA LEU A 213 -3.04 12.25 -3.47
C LEU A 213 -3.98 12.87 -2.44
N VAL A 214 -4.09 12.27 -1.26
CA VAL A 214 -5.00 12.73 -0.20
C VAL A 214 -4.28 13.11 1.09
N ARG A 215 -3.12 12.50 1.37
CA ARG A 215 -2.34 12.86 2.56
C ARG A 215 -0.86 12.57 2.36
N VAL A 216 -0.03 13.41 2.93
CA VAL A 216 1.42 13.23 3.08
C VAL A 216 1.82 13.61 4.49
N GLN A 217 2.61 12.79 5.15
CA GLN A 217 3.18 13.10 6.45
C GLN A 217 4.62 12.60 6.57
N ARG A 218 5.38 13.18 7.46
CA ARG A 218 6.73 12.76 7.86
C ARG A 218 6.67 12.40 9.33
N GLY A 219 6.76 11.11 9.65
CA GLY A 219 6.42 10.68 11.00
C GLY A 219 5.00 11.16 11.37
N ALA A 220 4.86 11.88 12.48
CA ALA A 220 3.59 12.46 12.93
C ALA A 220 3.25 13.81 12.26
N GLU A 221 4.24 14.50 11.66
CA GLU A 221 4.04 15.82 11.04
C GLU A 221 3.25 15.71 9.73
N VAL A 222 2.11 16.41 9.65
CA VAL A 222 1.26 16.46 8.46
C VAL A 222 1.76 17.53 7.50
N LEU A 223 2.25 17.11 6.33
CA LEU A 223 2.74 18.01 5.28
C LEU A 223 1.64 18.41 4.29
N PHE A 224 0.65 17.54 4.10
CA PHE A 224 -0.51 17.77 3.25
C PHE A 224 -1.66 16.86 3.70
N ASP A 225 -2.86 17.42 3.76
CA ASP A 225 -4.11 16.67 3.88
C ASP A 225 -5.14 17.30 2.94
N CYS A 226 -5.84 16.49 2.16
CA CYS A 226 -6.82 17.00 1.19
C CYS A 226 -8.02 17.68 1.86
N ARG A 227 -8.28 17.41 3.15
CA ARG A 227 -9.35 18.01 3.95
C ARG A 227 -9.01 19.40 4.44
N ASP A 228 -7.71 19.76 4.43
CA ASP A 228 -7.22 21.07 4.85
C ASP A 228 -7.65 22.17 3.88
N THR A 229 -8.35 23.17 4.38
CA THR A 229 -8.88 24.30 3.60
C THR A 229 -7.78 25.22 3.03
N ARG A 230 -6.57 25.14 3.56
CA ARG A 230 -5.40 25.86 3.01
C ARG A 230 -5.00 25.37 1.62
N TYR A 231 -5.45 24.16 1.21
CA TYR A 231 -5.15 23.60 -0.10
C TYR A 231 -6.37 23.60 -1.03
N ARG A 232 -6.12 23.93 -2.30
CA ARG A 232 -7.15 23.89 -3.34
C ARG A 232 -7.40 22.45 -3.76
N THR A 233 -8.29 21.76 -3.06
CA THR A 233 -8.66 20.37 -3.31
C THR A 233 -10.11 20.27 -3.77
N ASN A 234 -10.39 19.32 -4.67
CA ASN A 234 -11.73 19.06 -5.16
C ASN A 234 -12.64 18.55 -4.03
N GLU A 235 -13.82 19.17 -3.81
CA GLU A 235 -14.74 18.78 -2.73
C GLU A 235 -15.23 17.33 -2.82
N ARG A 236 -15.42 16.78 -4.03
CA ARG A 236 -15.75 15.36 -4.19
C ARG A 236 -14.61 14.44 -3.74
N LEU A 237 -13.35 14.86 -3.92
CA LEU A 237 -12.21 14.13 -3.40
C LEU A 237 -12.19 14.16 -1.88
N LYS A 238 -12.39 15.33 -1.27
CA LYS A 238 -12.46 15.46 0.20
C LYS A 238 -13.53 14.56 0.78
N ALA A 239 -14.75 14.60 0.23
CA ALA A 239 -15.87 13.80 0.71
C ALA A 239 -15.58 12.30 0.63
N ILE A 240 -15.10 11.79 -0.52
CA ILE A 240 -14.81 10.37 -0.70
C ILE A 240 -13.62 9.91 0.15
N ALA A 241 -12.56 10.69 0.18
CA ALA A 241 -11.38 10.36 0.98
C ALA A 241 -11.69 10.32 2.49
N SER A 242 -12.53 11.23 2.98
CA SER A 242 -12.94 11.28 4.39
C SER A 242 -13.63 10.00 4.84
N LEU A 243 -14.34 9.26 3.97
CA LEU A 243 -15.01 8.00 4.31
C LEU A 243 -14.04 6.94 4.88
N TRP A 244 -12.79 6.96 4.47
CA TRP A 244 -11.79 6.01 4.94
C TRP A 244 -10.64 6.68 5.69
N LEU A 245 -10.27 7.91 5.33
CA LEU A 245 -9.14 8.62 5.93
C LEU A 245 -9.38 8.89 7.42
N ASN A 246 -10.64 9.18 7.81
CA ASN A 246 -11.03 9.33 9.21
C ASN A 246 -10.80 8.06 10.04
N ASN A 247 -10.94 6.89 9.43
CA ASN A 247 -10.69 5.60 10.09
C ASN A 247 -9.19 5.27 10.19
N VAL A 248 -8.36 5.91 9.37
CA VAL A 248 -6.91 5.67 9.34
C VAL A 248 -6.16 6.66 10.23
N VAL A 249 -6.47 7.95 10.16
CA VAL A 249 -5.71 9.01 10.85
C VAL A 249 -6.59 9.93 11.70
N GLY A 250 -7.85 9.57 11.92
CA GLY A 250 -8.80 10.40 12.65
C GLY A 250 -9.41 11.55 11.82
N PRO A 251 -10.37 12.27 12.38
CA PRO A 251 -10.89 13.51 11.81
C PRO A 251 -9.77 14.52 11.57
N PHE A 252 -9.95 15.38 10.59
CA PHE A 252 -9.00 16.47 10.35
C PHE A 252 -9.36 17.64 11.28
N GLU A 253 -8.47 17.91 12.21
CA GLU A 253 -8.52 19.12 13.04
C GLU A 253 -7.63 20.15 12.38
N ALA A 254 -8.22 21.26 11.91
CA ALA A 254 -7.43 22.41 11.47
C ALA A 254 -6.66 22.94 12.68
N GLU A 255 -5.35 23.05 12.59
CA GLU A 255 -4.57 23.78 13.57
C GLU A 255 -5.15 25.20 13.69
N ARG A 256 -5.63 25.56 14.88
CA ARG A 256 -6.20 26.88 15.20
C ARG A 256 -5.13 27.95 15.18
#